data_bfbcfb009beec43f5a8f25ed2b642470
#
_entry.id   bfbcfb009beec43f5a8f25ed2b642470
#
_cell.length_a   1.000
_cell.length_b   1.000
_cell.length_c   1.000
_cell.angle_alpha   90.00
_cell.angle_beta   90.00
_cell.angle_gamma   90.00
#
_symmetry.space_group_name_H-M   'P 1'
#
loop_
_entity.id
_entity.type
_entity.pdbx_description
1 polymer ?
#
loop_
_entity_poly.entity_id
_entity_poly.type
_entity_poly.pdbx_seq_one_letter_code
_entity_poly.pdbx_strand_id
1 'polypeptide(L)'
;MFGKPSARGAIAVGAALLALVTACSRGNAAHTAVSDSAHATQARVLPPLAPDAAPTPMLPPDAAPTPDFAAVSKLMNDAIEAHKLPGAVVVIGHGGNVVFHQAYGSRKLAGELGLDGSPAPAEQMTEDTIFDVASLTKSLATATGVMQLYEQAKVHFDDPVQKYLPDYNPSNDSQRAKVTVRMLLTHTSGETGDVDLKDPWGLDRADKTEGIRRALTTPLESGPGEVFRYSDINFILLGALIEKVTGEAEDVYVQQHVFAPLGMEDTRYLPPAKACGQHTMRGAAIAWAPASTGDVPVACPAGTWSTSLLSRVAPTARDDESRADPSRNPDIDYLLRGSVHDTTARRMGGVAGHAGVFSTTHDVSIYAQALLDRLAGRPSEFPLEQATLELMTSPQQPGHSAEQLDAANNADREAVATRPNTRDPLLDPNYPAIKGQSLRGFGWDIDTAQSTTRGKVFPIGSFGHTGFTGTSLWMDPGSDTYVVLLANSIHTRGSPPMSTLRGEVATAAAQALRLYGSG
;
A
#
# COMPACT_ATOMS: atom_id res chain seq x y z
N MET A 1 -11.99 54.19 -36.54
CA MET A 1 -12.86 54.24 -37.76
C MET A 1 -13.42 52.82 -37.90
N PHE A 2 -14.66 52.66 -37.60
CA PHE A 2 -15.74 52.03 -38.40
C PHE A 2 -15.44 50.64 -38.97
N GLY A 3 -16.16 49.54 -38.77
CA GLY A 3 -17.55 49.37 -38.33
C GLY A 3 -17.87 47.87 -38.28
N LYS A 4 -18.79 47.48 -37.42
CA LYS A 4 -19.66 46.28 -37.51
C LYS A 4 -20.75 46.51 -38.56
N PRO A 5 -21.55 45.55 -39.06
CA PRO A 5 -22.47 44.69 -38.28
C PRO A 5 -22.67 43.26 -38.88
N SER A 6 -23.09 42.28 -38.04
CA SER A 6 -24.44 41.76 -37.73
C SER A 6 -25.13 40.86 -38.79
N ALA A 7 -25.59 39.67 -38.36
CA ALA A 7 -26.97 39.12 -38.37
C ALA A 7 -26.89 37.61 -38.07
N ARG A 8 -27.42 37.08 -36.98
CA ARG A 8 -28.74 36.54 -36.65
C ARG A 8 -29.29 35.50 -37.64
N GLY A 9 -29.49 34.29 -37.12
CA GLY A 9 -30.35 33.26 -37.70
C GLY A 9 -30.59 32.14 -36.68
N ALA A 10 -31.70 32.26 -35.96
CA ALA A 10 -32.29 31.24 -35.08
C ALA A 10 -33.49 30.60 -35.79
N ILE A 11 -33.64 29.28 -35.70
CA ILE A 11 -34.90 28.50 -35.84
C ILE A 11 -34.57 27.15 -35.15
N ALA A 12 -35.06 26.78 -34.01
CA ALA A 12 -36.36 26.41 -33.52
C ALA A 12 -36.78 24.97 -33.87
N VAL A 13 -36.82 24.15 -32.83
CA VAL A 13 -37.86 23.23 -32.30
C VAL A 13 -38.35 22.07 -33.20
N GLY A 14 -38.31 20.86 -32.62
CA GLY A 14 -39.07 19.71 -33.06
C GLY A 14 -38.96 18.56 -32.09
N ALA A 15 -39.79 18.59 -31.02
CA ALA A 15 -40.05 17.43 -30.17
C ALA A 15 -41.11 16.53 -30.85
N ALA A 16 -40.94 15.22 -30.78
CA ALA A 16 -42.02 14.26 -30.99
C ALA A 16 -41.83 13.06 -30.06
N LEU A 17 -42.71 13.04 -29.04
CA LEU A 17 -43.11 11.82 -28.30
C LEU A 17 -43.98 10.96 -29.21
N LEU A 18 -43.84 9.64 -29.18
CA LEU A 18 -45.01 8.73 -29.18
C LEU A 18 -44.64 7.36 -28.56
N ALA A 19 -45.60 6.94 -27.77
CA ALA A 19 -45.57 5.74 -26.93
C ALA A 19 -46.31 4.56 -27.58
N LEU A 20 -46.13 3.37 -26.96
CA LEU A 20 -46.94 2.14 -26.93
C LEU A 20 -47.10 1.36 -28.25
N VAL A 21 -46.90 0.03 -28.21
CA VAL A 21 -47.91 -0.97 -27.92
C VAL A 21 -47.30 -2.38 -27.83
N THR A 22 -47.76 -3.08 -26.81
CA THR A 22 -47.66 -4.51 -26.49
C THR A 22 -48.20 -5.44 -27.60
N ALA A 23 -47.55 -6.57 -27.84
CA ALA A 23 -48.28 -7.75 -28.36
C ALA A 23 -47.57 -9.06 -27.94
N CYS A 24 -48.28 -9.88 -27.18
CA CYS A 24 -48.04 -11.27 -26.93
C CYS A 24 -48.28 -12.10 -28.20
N SER A 25 -47.46 -13.10 -28.47
CA SER A 25 -47.92 -14.30 -29.15
C SER A 25 -47.24 -15.55 -28.63
N ARG A 26 -48.06 -16.51 -28.26
CA ARG A 26 -47.77 -17.90 -27.86
C ARG A 26 -47.40 -18.70 -29.11
N GLY A 27 -46.43 -19.63 -28.94
CA GLY A 27 -46.12 -20.62 -29.96
C GLY A 27 -45.65 -21.90 -29.32
N ASN A 28 -46.41 -22.92 -29.50
CA ASN A 28 -46.54 -24.25 -28.97
C ASN A 28 -45.28 -25.11 -28.91
N ALA A 29 -45.38 -26.04 -27.96
CA ALA A 29 -44.59 -27.21 -27.66
C ALA A 29 -44.50 -28.25 -28.81
N ALA A 30 -43.38 -28.94 -28.87
CA ALA A 30 -43.30 -30.27 -29.45
C ALA A 30 -42.73 -31.24 -28.42
N HIS A 31 -43.57 -32.16 -27.98
CA HIS A 31 -43.20 -33.32 -27.18
C HIS A 31 -42.48 -34.33 -28.06
N THR A 32 -41.35 -34.86 -27.59
CA THR A 32 -40.85 -36.16 -27.98
C THR A 32 -40.73 -37.01 -26.72
N ALA A 33 -41.57 -38.03 -26.69
CA ALA A 33 -41.58 -39.10 -25.70
C ALA A 33 -40.41 -40.05 -25.94
N VAL A 34 -39.72 -40.40 -24.86
CA VAL A 34 -38.83 -41.58 -24.81
C VAL A 34 -39.31 -42.47 -23.69
N SER A 35 -39.50 -43.72 -24.05
CA SER A 35 -40.15 -44.82 -23.37
C SER A 35 -39.51 -45.22 -22.04
N ASP A 36 -40.38 -45.49 -21.07
CA ASP A 36 -40.13 -46.26 -19.86
C ASP A 36 -39.69 -47.67 -20.13
N SER A 37 -38.61 -48.10 -19.49
CA SER A 37 -38.36 -49.52 -19.22
C SER A 37 -38.25 -49.72 -17.71
N ALA A 38 -39.32 -50.27 -17.15
CA ALA A 38 -39.41 -50.64 -15.75
C ALA A 38 -38.50 -51.83 -15.44
N HIS A 39 -37.56 -51.64 -14.51
CA HIS A 39 -36.91 -52.75 -13.81
C HIS A 39 -37.48 -52.80 -12.38
N ALA A 40 -38.25 -53.86 -12.13
CA ALA A 40 -38.77 -54.23 -10.83
C ALA A 40 -37.60 -54.60 -9.88
N THR A 41 -37.38 -53.81 -8.85
CA THR A 41 -36.45 -54.14 -7.77
C THR A 41 -37.23 -54.74 -6.61
N GLN A 42 -36.97 -56.03 -6.33
CA GLN A 42 -37.54 -56.77 -5.20
C GLN A 42 -37.16 -56.11 -3.88
N ALA A 43 -38.16 -55.81 -3.06
CA ALA A 43 -38.00 -55.35 -1.69
C ALA A 43 -37.39 -56.45 -0.80
N ARG A 44 -36.19 -56.21 -0.30
CA ARG A 44 -35.52 -57.04 0.69
C ARG A 44 -36.04 -56.62 2.07
N VAL A 45 -36.78 -57.51 2.73
CA VAL A 45 -37.22 -57.35 4.13
C VAL A 45 -36.01 -57.44 5.03
N LEU A 46 -35.71 -56.35 5.76
CA LEU A 46 -34.67 -56.30 6.80
C LEU A 46 -35.25 -56.82 8.13
N PRO A 47 -34.43 -57.51 8.92
CA PRO A 47 -34.85 -57.94 10.27
C PRO A 47 -34.99 -56.76 11.26
N PRO A 48 -35.75 -56.87 12.33
CA PRO A 48 -35.98 -55.77 13.28
C PRO A 48 -34.69 -55.36 13.99
N LEU A 49 -34.50 -54.04 14.11
CA LEU A 49 -33.42 -53.40 14.85
C LEU A 49 -33.52 -53.74 16.34
N ALA A 50 -32.38 -54.08 16.94
CA ALA A 50 -32.23 -54.19 18.41
C ALA A 50 -32.43 -52.84 19.08
N PRO A 51 -32.89 -52.79 20.36
CA PRO A 51 -33.16 -51.52 21.03
C PRO A 51 -31.91 -50.68 21.28
N ASP A 52 -32.09 -49.37 21.14
CA ASP A 52 -31.14 -48.29 21.24
C ASP A 52 -30.05 -48.47 22.31
N ALA A 53 -28.80 -48.56 21.86
CA ALA A 53 -27.67 -48.14 22.66
C ALA A 53 -27.70 -46.60 22.69
N ALA A 54 -27.67 -45.99 23.90
CA ALA A 54 -27.60 -44.56 24.09
C ALA A 54 -26.44 -43.99 23.26
N PRO A 55 -26.59 -42.82 22.59
CA PRO A 55 -25.52 -42.21 21.82
C PRO A 55 -24.37 -41.88 22.78
N THR A 56 -23.18 -42.41 22.48
CA THR A 56 -21.95 -42.00 23.14
C THR A 56 -21.81 -40.48 22.91
N PRO A 57 -21.56 -39.67 23.94
CA PRO A 57 -21.33 -38.25 23.75
C PRO A 57 -20.15 -38.08 22.78
N MET A 58 -20.39 -37.53 21.59
CA MET A 58 -19.33 -37.04 20.77
C MET A 58 -18.63 -35.92 21.52
N LEU A 59 -17.37 -36.13 21.91
CA LEU A 59 -16.51 -35.05 22.34
C LEU A 59 -16.56 -33.96 21.23
N PRO A 60 -16.67 -32.68 21.60
CA PRO A 60 -16.56 -31.62 20.61
C PRO A 60 -15.23 -31.79 19.87
N PRO A 61 -15.19 -31.57 18.56
CA PRO A 61 -13.93 -31.60 17.82
C PRO A 61 -12.94 -30.72 18.58
N ASP A 62 -11.73 -31.24 18.83
CA ASP A 62 -10.67 -30.51 19.51
C ASP A 62 -10.61 -29.11 18.92
N ALA A 63 -10.89 -28.09 19.72
CA ALA A 63 -10.74 -26.72 19.28
C ALA A 63 -9.28 -26.55 18.83
N ALA A 64 -9.07 -26.05 17.61
CA ALA A 64 -7.72 -25.81 17.13
C ALA A 64 -6.97 -24.99 18.18
N PRO A 65 -5.74 -25.38 18.54
CA PRO A 65 -5.00 -24.66 19.58
C PRO A 65 -4.87 -23.20 19.21
N THR A 66 -5.06 -22.32 20.17
CA THR A 66 -4.90 -20.86 20.00
C THR A 66 -3.50 -20.56 19.43
N PRO A 67 -3.38 -19.74 18.39
CA PRO A 67 -2.10 -19.36 17.83
C PRO A 67 -1.18 -18.74 18.89
N ASP A 68 0.10 -19.16 18.92
CA ASP A 68 1.10 -18.62 19.83
C ASP A 68 2.08 -17.73 19.05
N PHE A 69 2.02 -16.43 19.29
CA PHE A 69 2.88 -15.43 18.68
C PHE A 69 4.12 -15.05 19.50
N ALA A 70 4.52 -15.88 20.49
CA ALA A 70 5.70 -15.62 21.32
C ALA A 70 6.99 -15.45 20.47
N ALA A 71 7.10 -16.17 19.35
CA ALA A 71 8.23 -16.04 18.43
C ALA A 71 8.29 -14.63 17.78
N VAL A 72 7.15 -14.07 17.41
CA VAL A 72 7.06 -12.69 16.89
C VAL A 72 7.52 -11.70 17.93
N SER A 73 7.01 -11.82 19.17
CA SER A 73 7.40 -10.95 20.30
C SER A 73 8.88 -11.07 20.62
N LYS A 74 9.43 -12.28 20.55
CA LYS A 74 10.86 -12.50 20.77
C LYS A 74 11.72 -11.80 19.70
N LEU A 75 11.38 -11.92 18.41
CA LEU A 75 12.10 -11.26 17.31
C LEU A 75 12.13 -9.73 17.51
N MET A 76 11.00 -9.14 17.91
CA MET A 76 10.89 -7.71 18.13
C MET A 76 11.72 -7.24 19.34
N ASN A 77 11.64 -7.95 20.47
CA ASN A 77 12.42 -7.62 21.67
C ASN A 77 13.92 -7.79 21.43
N ASP A 78 14.35 -8.88 20.78
CA ASP A 78 15.76 -9.11 20.43
C ASP A 78 16.30 -8.00 19.51
N ALA A 79 15.50 -7.53 18.56
CA ALA A 79 15.90 -6.45 17.65
C ALA A 79 16.06 -5.10 18.39
N ILE A 80 15.17 -4.80 19.35
CA ILE A 80 15.27 -3.60 20.18
C ILE A 80 16.46 -3.68 21.14
N GLU A 81 16.66 -4.80 21.81
CA GLU A 81 17.80 -5.04 22.69
C GLU A 81 19.15 -4.93 21.94
N ALA A 82 19.18 -5.42 20.70
CA ALA A 82 20.32 -5.29 19.80
C ALA A 82 20.46 -3.88 19.16
N HIS A 83 19.64 -2.91 19.57
CA HIS A 83 19.63 -1.53 19.06
C HIS A 83 19.45 -1.41 17.53
N LYS A 84 18.77 -2.38 16.91
CA LYS A 84 18.45 -2.34 15.47
C LYS A 84 17.36 -1.33 15.14
N LEU A 85 16.45 -1.07 16.09
CA LEU A 85 15.38 -0.07 16.00
C LEU A 85 14.97 0.38 17.41
N PRO A 86 14.44 1.60 17.58
CA PRO A 86 13.97 2.06 18.89
C PRO A 86 12.68 1.36 19.32
N GLY A 87 11.78 1.09 18.37
CA GLY A 87 10.50 0.45 18.64
C GLY A 87 9.69 0.20 17.37
N ALA A 88 8.61 -0.53 17.53
CA ALA A 88 7.69 -0.89 16.46
C ALA A 88 6.31 -1.27 16.98
N VAL A 89 5.35 -1.36 16.07
CA VAL A 89 4.04 -1.98 16.31
C VAL A 89 3.82 -3.06 15.25
N VAL A 90 3.33 -4.22 15.66
CA VAL A 90 3.01 -5.35 14.78
C VAL A 90 1.54 -5.68 14.90
N VAL A 91 0.86 -5.83 13.75
CA VAL A 91 -0.50 -6.35 13.65
C VAL A 91 -0.50 -7.55 12.70
N ILE A 92 -1.19 -8.62 13.11
CA ILE A 92 -1.43 -9.81 12.27
C ILE A 92 -2.94 -10.02 12.20
N GLY A 93 -3.46 -10.07 10.97
CA GLY A 93 -4.84 -10.44 10.70
C GLY A 93 -4.93 -11.81 10.05
N HIS A 94 -5.97 -12.57 10.40
CA HIS A 94 -6.26 -13.88 9.82
C HIS A 94 -7.74 -14.20 9.91
N GLY A 95 -8.31 -14.69 8.80
CA GLY A 95 -9.71 -15.12 8.76
C GLY A 95 -10.69 -14.00 9.13
N GLY A 96 -10.44 -12.78 8.67
CA GLY A 96 -11.31 -11.62 8.94
C GLY A 96 -11.14 -10.99 10.34
N ASN A 97 -10.15 -11.42 11.14
CA ASN A 97 -9.95 -10.94 12.50
C ASN A 97 -8.50 -10.48 12.72
N VAL A 98 -8.32 -9.46 13.56
CA VAL A 98 -7.00 -9.17 14.13
C VAL A 98 -6.72 -10.22 15.21
N VAL A 99 -5.69 -11.04 14.99
CA VAL A 99 -5.29 -12.14 15.88
C VAL A 99 -4.08 -11.80 16.74
N PHE A 100 -3.37 -10.72 16.39
CA PHE A 100 -2.24 -10.20 17.15
C PHE A 100 -2.09 -8.70 16.94
N HIS A 101 -1.90 -7.92 18.03
CA HIS A 101 -1.61 -6.50 17.99
C HIS A 101 -0.76 -6.13 19.20
N GLN A 102 0.47 -5.67 18.97
CA GLN A 102 1.39 -5.32 20.07
C GLN A 102 2.40 -4.25 19.68
N ALA A 103 2.64 -3.33 20.63
CA ALA A 103 3.68 -2.30 20.57
C ALA A 103 4.93 -2.75 21.35
N TYR A 104 6.12 -2.34 20.86
CA TYR A 104 7.42 -2.70 21.43
C TYR A 104 8.33 -1.47 21.49
N GLY A 105 9.09 -1.34 22.58
CA GLY A 105 10.13 -0.32 22.74
C GLY A 105 9.60 1.09 22.86
N SER A 106 10.32 2.04 22.26
CA SER A 106 10.07 3.48 22.38
C SER A 106 9.86 4.14 21.02
N ARG A 107 8.90 5.07 20.92
CA ARG A 107 8.75 5.91 19.71
C ARG A 107 9.77 7.06 19.67
N LYS A 108 10.21 7.56 20.85
CA LYS A 108 11.26 8.57 21.00
C LYS A 108 12.22 8.15 22.10
N LEU A 109 13.54 8.35 21.90
CA LEU A 109 14.56 7.99 22.87
C LEU A 109 14.71 9.07 23.95
N ALA A 110 15.25 8.69 25.10
CA ALA A 110 15.52 9.61 26.20
C ALA A 110 16.58 10.65 25.82
N GLY A 111 16.39 11.90 26.25
CA GLY A 111 17.31 13.01 25.99
C GLY A 111 17.13 13.68 24.62
N GLU A 112 16.30 13.13 23.74
CA GLU A 112 15.93 13.77 22.49
C GLU A 112 14.88 14.87 22.72
N LEU A 113 14.79 15.79 21.75
CA LEU A 113 13.88 16.91 21.83
C LEU A 113 12.42 16.45 21.89
N GLY A 114 11.67 16.98 22.84
CA GLY A 114 10.23 16.88 22.92
C GLY A 114 9.52 17.84 21.96
N LEU A 115 8.21 17.86 22.01
CA LEU A 115 7.38 18.73 21.16
C LEU A 115 7.57 20.22 21.46
N ASP A 116 8.08 20.58 22.63
CA ASP A 116 8.42 21.95 23.04
C ASP A 116 9.83 22.37 22.61
N GLY A 117 10.58 21.48 21.95
CA GLY A 117 11.95 21.72 21.51
C GLY A 117 12.99 21.60 22.62
N SER A 118 12.63 21.12 23.82
CA SER A 118 13.56 20.85 24.93
C SER A 118 13.87 19.35 25.06
N PRO A 119 15.04 18.97 25.62
CA PRO A 119 15.33 17.55 25.91
C PRO A 119 14.27 16.94 26.84
N ALA A 120 13.74 15.78 26.48
CA ALA A 120 12.63 15.15 27.17
C ALA A 120 12.91 13.67 27.48
N PRO A 121 12.17 13.05 28.42
CA PRO A 121 12.21 11.61 28.67
C PRO A 121 11.89 10.78 27.41
N ALA A 122 12.22 9.49 27.44
CA ALA A 122 11.76 8.55 26.42
C ALA A 122 10.22 8.54 26.36
N GLU A 123 9.69 8.36 25.16
CA GLU A 123 8.26 8.13 24.93
C GLU A 123 8.06 6.66 24.54
N GLN A 124 7.22 5.95 25.30
CA GLN A 124 6.91 4.55 24.99
C GLN A 124 6.19 4.42 23.65
N MET A 125 6.45 3.35 22.92
CA MET A 125 5.66 2.95 21.77
C MET A 125 4.27 2.52 22.25
N THR A 126 3.24 2.93 21.53
CA THR A 126 1.84 2.55 21.79
C THR A 126 1.19 2.03 20.52
N GLU A 127 0.16 1.22 20.63
CA GLU A 127 -0.52 0.63 19.47
C GLU A 127 -1.15 1.68 18.55
N ASP A 128 -1.47 2.86 19.09
CA ASP A 128 -1.99 4.02 18.36
C ASP A 128 -0.90 4.97 17.83
N THR A 129 0.36 4.56 17.89
CA THR A 129 1.48 5.35 17.36
C THR A 129 1.35 5.53 15.85
N ILE A 130 1.51 6.78 15.41
CA ILE A 130 1.46 7.18 13.99
C ILE A 130 2.88 7.18 13.42
N PHE A 131 3.07 6.55 12.28
CA PHE A 131 4.37 6.41 11.60
C PHE A 131 4.35 7.09 10.23
N ASP A 132 5.48 7.67 9.83
CA ASP A 132 5.77 7.94 8.42
C ASP A 132 5.89 6.59 7.70
N VAL A 133 4.92 6.27 6.86
CA VAL A 133 4.88 4.96 6.19
C VAL A 133 5.73 4.89 4.93
N ALA A 134 6.40 5.99 4.58
CA ALA A 134 7.31 6.08 3.43
C ALA A 134 6.66 5.52 2.15
N SER A 135 7.34 4.60 1.48
CA SER A 135 6.88 4.03 0.20
C SER A 135 5.60 3.19 0.25
N LEU A 136 5.05 2.86 1.43
CA LEU A 136 3.69 2.33 1.50
C LEU A 136 2.67 3.34 0.96
N THR A 137 2.99 4.64 0.94
CA THR A 137 2.23 5.69 0.26
C THR A 137 1.87 5.29 -1.17
N LYS A 138 2.81 4.68 -1.89
CA LYS A 138 2.63 4.26 -3.29
C LYS A 138 1.42 3.34 -3.46
N SER A 139 1.31 2.35 -2.59
CA SER A 139 0.24 1.35 -2.66
C SER A 139 -1.06 1.85 -2.03
N LEU A 140 -0.97 2.36 -0.79
CA LEU A 140 -2.14 2.73 0.01
C LEU A 140 -2.89 3.94 -0.59
N ALA A 141 -2.16 4.91 -1.15
CA ALA A 141 -2.71 6.16 -1.66
C ALA A 141 -2.72 6.19 -3.20
N THR A 142 -1.55 6.34 -3.80
CA THR A 142 -1.40 6.71 -5.20
C THR A 142 -1.90 5.64 -6.17
N ALA A 143 -1.45 4.38 -6.00
CA ALA A 143 -1.90 3.30 -6.87
C ALA A 143 -3.42 3.10 -6.74
N THR A 144 -3.96 3.08 -5.50
CA THR A 144 -5.40 2.97 -5.26
C THR A 144 -6.17 4.11 -5.93
N GLY A 145 -5.67 5.36 -5.84
CA GLY A 145 -6.27 6.50 -6.53
C GLY A 145 -6.26 6.36 -8.06
N VAL A 146 -5.15 5.89 -8.63
CA VAL A 146 -5.07 5.63 -10.09
C VAL A 146 -6.03 4.53 -10.53
N MET A 147 -6.18 3.46 -9.72
CA MET A 147 -7.15 2.40 -10.01
C MET A 147 -8.60 2.90 -9.99
N GLN A 148 -8.95 3.82 -9.09
CA GLN A 148 -10.26 4.49 -9.11
C GLN A 148 -10.46 5.31 -10.39
N LEU A 149 -9.44 6.02 -10.85
CA LEU A 149 -9.52 6.78 -12.11
C LEU A 149 -9.65 5.85 -13.32
N TYR A 150 -9.08 4.65 -13.25
CA TYR A 150 -9.28 3.61 -14.26
C TYR A 150 -10.74 3.12 -14.27
N GLU A 151 -11.35 2.81 -13.13
CA GLU A 151 -12.77 2.43 -13.04
C GLU A 151 -13.71 3.52 -13.57
N GLN A 152 -13.33 4.78 -13.38
CA GLN A 152 -14.05 5.93 -13.91
C GLN A 152 -13.81 6.18 -15.40
N ALA A 153 -13.05 5.31 -16.09
CA ALA A 153 -12.60 5.45 -17.47
C ALA A 153 -11.88 6.79 -17.78
N LYS A 154 -11.32 7.43 -16.75
CA LYS A 154 -10.53 8.66 -16.88
C LYS A 154 -9.07 8.38 -17.22
N VAL A 155 -8.56 7.21 -16.84
CA VAL A 155 -7.19 6.74 -17.07
C VAL A 155 -7.23 5.32 -17.63
N HIS A 156 -6.35 5.02 -18.61
CA HIS A 156 -6.14 3.66 -19.11
C HIS A 156 -4.67 3.27 -18.94
N PHE A 157 -4.42 2.03 -18.54
CA PHE A 157 -3.07 1.57 -18.20
C PHE A 157 -2.09 1.62 -19.37
N ASP A 158 -2.55 1.35 -20.58
CA ASP A 158 -1.70 1.30 -21.78
C ASP A 158 -1.65 2.63 -22.54
N ASP A 159 -2.31 3.66 -22.01
CA ASP A 159 -2.15 5.02 -22.51
C ASP A 159 -0.74 5.57 -22.20
N PRO A 160 -0.13 6.30 -23.14
CA PRO A 160 1.13 6.96 -22.89
C PRO A 160 0.98 8.07 -21.84
N VAL A 161 1.95 8.20 -20.94
CA VAL A 161 1.96 9.20 -19.85
C VAL A 161 1.76 10.63 -20.39
N GLN A 162 2.36 10.95 -21.55
CA GLN A 162 2.23 12.27 -22.20
C GLN A 162 0.78 12.64 -22.55
N LYS A 163 -0.14 11.68 -22.63
CA LYS A 163 -1.59 11.97 -22.85
C LYS A 163 -2.18 12.74 -21.67
N TYR A 164 -1.75 12.42 -20.46
CA TYR A 164 -2.22 13.05 -19.22
C TYR A 164 -1.31 14.18 -18.75
N LEU A 165 0.00 14.03 -18.97
CA LEU A 165 1.06 14.96 -18.61
C LEU A 165 1.84 15.38 -19.87
N PRO A 166 1.34 16.34 -20.66
CA PRO A 166 1.98 16.73 -21.92
C PRO A 166 3.44 17.19 -21.76
N ASP A 167 3.77 17.82 -20.63
CA ASP A 167 5.12 18.27 -20.31
C ASP A 167 6.10 17.12 -20.01
N TYR A 168 5.63 15.87 -19.98
CA TYR A 168 6.48 14.69 -19.89
C TYR A 168 7.31 14.46 -21.15
N ASN A 169 6.81 14.85 -22.31
CA ASN A 169 7.50 14.65 -23.58
C ASN A 169 7.40 15.86 -24.54
N PRO A 170 7.86 17.05 -24.13
CA PRO A 170 7.74 18.26 -24.94
C PRO A 170 8.59 18.24 -26.19
N SER A 171 9.66 17.43 -26.24
CA SER A 171 10.57 17.28 -27.38
C SER A 171 10.12 16.23 -28.38
N ASN A 172 9.01 15.52 -28.15
CA ASN A 172 8.56 14.38 -28.94
C ASN A 172 9.61 13.25 -29.03
N ASP A 173 10.31 12.99 -27.94
CA ASP A 173 11.23 11.86 -27.83
C ASP A 173 10.49 10.54 -28.02
N SER A 174 11.01 9.69 -28.91
CA SER A 174 10.35 8.44 -29.32
C SER A 174 10.34 7.37 -28.24
N GLN A 175 11.26 7.41 -27.26
CA GLN A 175 11.27 6.49 -26.12
C GLN A 175 10.29 6.96 -25.05
N ARG A 176 10.31 8.24 -24.68
CA ARG A 176 9.35 8.79 -23.72
C ARG A 176 7.91 8.65 -24.19
N ALA A 177 7.67 8.73 -25.51
CA ALA A 177 6.35 8.50 -26.08
C ALA A 177 5.79 7.09 -25.85
N LYS A 178 6.64 6.10 -25.54
CA LYS A 178 6.25 4.71 -25.27
C LYS A 178 5.96 4.43 -23.79
N VAL A 179 6.35 5.34 -22.89
CA VAL A 179 6.12 5.15 -21.44
C VAL A 179 4.63 5.23 -21.16
N THR A 180 4.07 4.17 -20.60
CA THR A 180 2.64 4.05 -20.27
C THR A 180 2.39 4.15 -18.76
N VAL A 181 1.13 4.39 -18.37
CA VAL A 181 0.70 4.37 -16.97
C VAL A 181 1.01 3.00 -16.32
N ARG A 182 0.82 1.89 -17.06
CA ARG A 182 1.21 0.53 -16.63
C ARG A 182 2.67 0.47 -16.23
N MET A 183 3.56 1.03 -17.04
CA MET A 183 5.00 1.01 -16.79
C MET A 183 5.39 1.83 -15.57
N LEU A 184 4.68 2.93 -15.28
CA LEU A 184 4.88 3.68 -14.03
C LEU A 184 4.45 2.83 -12.82
N LEU A 185 3.24 2.23 -12.85
CA LEU A 185 2.69 1.43 -11.76
C LEU A 185 3.50 0.16 -11.45
N THR A 186 4.24 -0.37 -12.43
CA THR A 186 5.05 -1.59 -12.31
C THR A 186 6.56 -1.34 -12.24
N HIS A 187 7.01 -0.08 -12.22
CA HIS A 187 8.42 0.30 -12.21
C HIS A 187 9.23 -0.24 -13.40
N THR A 188 8.62 -0.20 -14.59
CA THR A 188 9.26 -0.64 -15.84
C THR A 188 9.35 0.47 -16.89
N SER A 189 9.19 1.73 -16.48
CA SER A 189 9.19 2.90 -17.35
C SER A 189 10.55 3.23 -17.97
N GLY A 190 11.64 2.79 -17.33
CA GLY A 190 13.00 3.21 -17.66
C GLY A 190 13.45 4.48 -16.92
N GLU A 191 12.61 5.07 -16.05
CA GLU A 191 12.99 6.21 -15.21
C GLU A 191 14.09 5.87 -14.21
N THR A 192 14.91 6.87 -13.83
CA THR A 192 15.90 6.73 -12.75
C THR A 192 15.23 6.52 -11.39
N GLY A 193 16.01 6.19 -10.36
CA GLY A 193 15.48 5.95 -9.01
C GLY A 193 14.75 7.17 -8.43
N ASP A 194 15.35 8.36 -8.50
CA ASP A 194 14.79 9.60 -7.94
C ASP A 194 15.28 10.82 -8.75
N VAL A 195 14.72 12.00 -8.45
CA VAL A 195 15.11 13.27 -9.04
C VAL A 195 16.47 13.75 -8.51
N ASP A 196 17.15 14.63 -9.23
CA ASP A 196 18.44 15.19 -8.78
C ASP A 196 18.24 16.17 -7.62
N LEU A 197 18.91 15.88 -6.49
CA LEU A 197 18.90 16.63 -5.25
C LEU A 197 20.18 17.45 -5.00
N LYS A 198 21.08 17.60 -6.01
CA LYS A 198 22.36 18.27 -5.83
C LYS A 198 22.28 19.75 -5.46
N ASP A 199 21.22 20.42 -5.84
CA ASP A 199 20.96 21.81 -5.47
C ASP A 199 19.98 21.90 -4.28
N PRO A 200 19.88 23.05 -3.59
CA PRO A 200 19.05 23.19 -2.38
C PRO A 200 17.58 23.54 -2.64
N TRP A 201 17.04 23.24 -3.83
CA TRP A 201 15.63 23.54 -4.10
C TRP A 201 14.71 22.90 -3.03
N GLY A 202 13.70 23.63 -2.62
CA GLY A 202 12.67 23.12 -1.70
C GLY A 202 13.11 22.97 -0.23
N LEU A 203 14.39 23.20 0.12
CA LEU A 203 14.87 23.07 1.52
C LEU A 203 14.40 24.22 2.42
N ASP A 204 14.58 25.47 2.00
CA ASP A 204 14.11 26.63 2.79
C ASP A 204 12.59 26.77 2.72
N ARG A 205 12.02 26.51 1.58
CA ARG A 205 10.58 26.55 1.32
C ARG A 205 10.22 25.52 0.28
N ALA A 206 9.25 24.68 0.62
CA ALA A 206 8.76 23.64 -0.26
C ALA A 206 8.33 24.18 -1.64
N ASP A 207 8.68 23.44 -2.68
CA ASP A 207 8.34 23.73 -4.08
C ASP A 207 7.91 22.47 -4.83
N LYS A 208 6.61 22.15 -4.74
CA LYS A 208 6.04 20.99 -5.42
C LYS A 208 6.12 21.10 -6.94
N THR A 209 5.95 22.31 -7.47
CA THR A 209 6.00 22.57 -8.92
C THR A 209 7.37 22.21 -9.48
N GLU A 210 8.45 22.62 -8.81
CA GLU A 210 9.81 22.27 -9.21
C GLU A 210 10.07 20.77 -9.10
N GLY A 211 9.57 20.10 -8.05
CA GLY A 211 9.68 18.65 -7.91
C GLY A 211 9.02 17.89 -9.07
N ILE A 212 7.79 18.27 -9.42
CA ILE A 212 7.08 17.70 -10.56
C ILE A 212 7.83 18.00 -11.88
N ARG A 213 8.30 19.23 -12.08
CA ARG A 213 9.09 19.58 -13.26
C ARG A 213 10.34 18.71 -13.39
N ARG A 214 11.05 18.45 -12.29
CA ARG A 214 12.23 17.56 -12.29
C ARG A 214 11.85 16.14 -12.68
N ALA A 215 10.79 15.58 -12.10
CA ALA A 215 10.29 14.25 -12.46
C ALA A 215 9.90 14.16 -13.94
N LEU A 216 9.24 15.19 -14.48
CA LEU A 216 8.85 15.27 -15.89
C LEU A 216 10.03 15.33 -16.85
N THR A 217 11.19 15.85 -16.42
CA THR A 217 12.33 16.15 -17.31
C THR A 217 13.57 15.28 -17.08
N THR A 218 13.55 14.41 -16.07
CA THR A 218 14.67 13.49 -15.81
C THR A 218 14.82 12.50 -16.97
N PRO A 219 16.03 12.31 -17.54
CA PRO A 219 16.24 11.39 -18.65
C PRO A 219 15.98 9.93 -18.26
N LEU A 220 15.47 9.13 -19.22
CA LEU A 220 15.36 7.69 -19.06
C LEU A 220 16.76 7.05 -19.00
N GLU A 221 16.95 6.04 -18.14
CA GLU A 221 18.19 5.25 -18.04
C GLU A 221 18.14 3.96 -18.86
N SER A 222 16.95 3.47 -19.19
CA SER A 222 16.74 2.25 -19.99
C SER A 222 15.53 2.39 -20.90
N GLY A 223 15.38 1.47 -21.85
CA GLY A 223 14.19 1.42 -22.70
C GLY A 223 12.92 1.12 -21.89
N PRO A 224 11.81 1.80 -22.21
CA PRO A 224 10.52 1.54 -21.57
C PRO A 224 10.07 0.10 -21.76
N GLY A 225 9.72 -0.58 -20.67
CA GLY A 225 9.26 -1.98 -20.62
C GLY A 225 10.38 -3.01 -20.60
N GLU A 226 11.66 -2.61 -20.71
CA GLU A 226 12.78 -3.58 -20.83
C GLU A 226 13.21 -4.18 -19.49
N VAL A 227 13.23 -3.38 -18.43
CA VAL A 227 13.74 -3.81 -17.11
C VAL A 227 12.88 -3.29 -15.98
N PHE A 228 12.78 -4.08 -14.92
CA PHE A 228 12.28 -3.61 -13.63
C PHE A 228 13.37 -2.77 -12.93
N ARG A 229 13.01 -1.51 -12.62
CA ARG A 229 13.83 -0.61 -11.82
C ARG A 229 12.93 0.20 -10.89
N TYR A 230 13.04 -0.04 -9.61
CA TYR A 230 12.30 0.74 -8.62
C TYR A 230 12.64 2.23 -8.76
N SER A 231 11.62 3.07 -8.90
CA SER A 231 11.77 4.50 -9.16
C SER A 231 10.67 5.30 -8.45
N ASP A 232 11.09 6.28 -7.65
CA ASP A 232 10.20 7.25 -7.01
C ASP A 232 9.60 8.21 -8.02
N ILE A 233 10.33 8.53 -9.09
CA ILE A 233 9.84 9.36 -10.21
C ILE A 233 8.53 8.80 -10.77
N ASN A 234 8.42 7.48 -10.94
CA ASN A 234 7.19 6.87 -11.44
C ASN A 234 5.96 7.29 -10.63
N PHE A 235 6.09 7.28 -9.32
CA PHE A 235 4.99 7.60 -8.43
C PHE A 235 4.80 9.11 -8.21
N ILE A 236 5.86 9.91 -8.32
CA ILE A 236 5.72 11.38 -8.42
C ILE A 236 4.87 11.74 -9.65
N LEU A 237 5.12 11.09 -10.79
CA LEU A 237 4.34 11.29 -12.02
C LEU A 237 2.90 10.79 -11.88
N LEU A 238 2.66 9.66 -11.19
CA LEU A 238 1.31 9.15 -10.93
C LEU A 238 0.53 10.08 -9.99
N GLY A 239 1.15 10.64 -8.95
CA GLY A 239 0.53 11.66 -8.11
C GLY A 239 0.17 12.92 -8.91
N ALA A 240 1.09 13.42 -9.74
CA ALA A 240 0.83 14.53 -10.64
C ALA A 240 -0.29 14.22 -11.66
N LEU A 241 -0.39 12.96 -12.12
CA LEU A 241 -1.48 12.50 -12.98
C LEU A 241 -2.83 12.56 -12.26
N ILE A 242 -2.92 12.09 -11.01
CA ILE A 242 -4.13 12.21 -10.20
C ILE A 242 -4.56 13.67 -10.13
N GLU A 243 -3.67 14.57 -9.74
CA GLU A 243 -3.96 16.01 -9.63
C GLU A 243 -4.40 16.63 -10.96
N LYS A 244 -3.76 16.22 -12.05
CA LYS A 244 -4.11 16.73 -13.39
C LYS A 244 -5.47 16.27 -13.87
N VAL A 245 -5.82 15.01 -13.63
CA VAL A 245 -7.07 14.39 -14.11
C VAL A 245 -8.26 14.79 -13.26
N THR A 246 -8.06 14.94 -11.94
CA THR A 246 -9.14 15.27 -11.00
C THR A 246 -9.32 16.78 -10.81
N GLY A 247 -8.25 17.54 -10.93
CA GLY A 247 -8.22 18.95 -10.53
C GLY A 247 -8.09 19.16 -9.03
N GLU A 248 -7.89 18.09 -8.25
CA GLU A 248 -7.73 18.10 -6.80
C GLU A 248 -6.29 17.78 -6.41
N ALA A 249 -5.80 18.35 -5.31
CA ALA A 249 -4.52 17.95 -4.74
C ALA A 249 -4.57 16.49 -4.28
N GLU A 250 -3.48 15.74 -4.48
CA GLU A 250 -3.43 14.30 -4.19
C GLU A 250 -3.82 13.97 -2.74
N ASP A 251 -3.35 14.75 -1.76
CA ASP A 251 -3.69 14.54 -0.35
C ASP A 251 -5.20 14.73 -0.07
N VAL A 252 -5.86 15.60 -0.80
CA VAL A 252 -7.31 15.82 -0.69
C VAL A 252 -8.06 14.66 -1.35
N TYR A 253 -7.65 14.30 -2.57
CA TYR A 253 -8.28 13.22 -3.32
C TYR A 253 -8.24 11.90 -2.56
N VAL A 254 -7.06 11.45 -2.11
CA VAL A 254 -6.95 10.16 -1.43
C VAL A 254 -7.59 10.16 -0.04
N GLN A 255 -7.59 11.30 0.66
CA GLN A 255 -8.31 11.42 1.94
C GLN A 255 -9.80 11.20 1.75
N GLN A 256 -10.39 11.78 0.73
CA GLN A 256 -11.85 11.73 0.49
C GLN A 256 -12.30 10.42 -0.15
N HIS A 257 -11.47 9.84 -1.02
CA HIS A 257 -11.89 8.72 -1.85
C HIS A 257 -11.27 7.38 -1.46
N VAL A 258 -10.23 7.36 -0.59
CA VAL A 258 -9.59 6.14 -0.14
C VAL A 258 -9.68 6.00 1.39
N PHE A 259 -9.10 6.93 2.15
CA PHE A 259 -8.93 6.74 3.59
C PHE A 259 -10.22 6.95 4.38
N ALA A 260 -10.97 8.01 4.10
CA ALA A 260 -12.22 8.31 4.82
C ALA A 260 -13.31 7.25 4.57
N PRO A 261 -13.55 6.75 3.34
CA PRO A 261 -14.51 5.65 3.13
C PRO A 261 -14.17 4.37 3.88
N LEU A 262 -12.87 4.09 4.09
CA LEU A 262 -12.41 2.94 4.87
C LEU A 262 -12.45 3.16 6.38
N GLY A 263 -12.73 4.39 6.86
CA GLY A 263 -12.65 4.71 8.29
C GLY A 263 -11.22 4.79 8.83
N MET A 264 -10.23 5.03 8.00
CA MET A 264 -8.82 5.19 8.38
C MET A 264 -8.58 6.59 8.96
N GLU A 265 -9.02 6.81 10.20
CA GLU A 265 -9.12 8.14 10.81
C GLU A 265 -7.74 8.79 11.09
N ASP A 266 -6.71 8.00 11.33
CA ASP A 266 -5.35 8.45 11.63
C ASP A 266 -4.44 8.49 10.39
N THR A 267 -4.94 8.03 9.23
CA THR A 267 -4.17 7.96 7.99
C THR A 267 -4.37 9.20 7.14
N ARG A 268 -3.28 9.88 6.83
CA ARG A 268 -3.28 11.09 5.99
C ARG A 268 -1.88 11.53 5.61
N TYR A 269 -1.79 12.42 4.65
CA TYR A 269 -0.61 13.26 4.50
C TYR A 269 -0.57 14.31 5.61
N LEU A 270 0.65 14.69 6.05
CA LEU A 270 0.86 15.75 7.05
C LEU A 270 1.65 16.93 6.44
N PRO A 271 1.16 17.59 5.37
CA PRO A 271 1.87 18.73 4.79
C PRO A 271 1.98 19.87 5.81
N PRO A 272 3.20 20.36 6.10
CA PRO A 272 3.40 21.40 7.11
C PRO A 272 2.59 22.68 6.85
N ALA A 273 2.39 23.03 5.58
CA ALA A 273 1.60 24.21 5.21
C ALA A 273 0.10 24.10 5.57
N LYS A 274 -0.41 22.91 5.87
CA LYS A 274 -1.80 22.65 6.29
C LYS A 274 -1.89 22.32 7.80
N ALA A 275 -0.80 22.46 8.56
CA ALA A 275 -0.81 22.23 9.99
C ALA A 275 -1.67 23.29 10.71
N CYS A 276 -2.58 22.84 11.57
CA CYS A 276 -3.47 23.67 12.38
C CYS A 276 -3.12 23.48 13.86
N GLY A 277 -2.87 24.57 14.55
CA GLY A 277 -2.41 24.60 15.93
C GLY A 277 -1.08 25.32 16.08
N GLN A 278 -0.62 25.46 17.31
CA GLN A 278 0.65 26.14 17.58
C GLN A 278 1.82 25.27 17.10
N HIS A 279 2.65 25.80 16.22
CA HIS A 279 3.85 25.12 15.73
C HIS A 279 4.87 26.13 15.22
N THR A 280 6.10 25.67 15.07
CA THR A 280 7.21 26.46 14.50
C THR A 280 7.76 25.69 13.30
N MET A 281 7.90 26.40 12.18
CA MET A 281 8.53 25.87 10.98
C MET A 281 10.04 26.07 11.03
N ARG A 282 10.76 25.13 10.42
CA ARG A 282 12.18 25.25 10.11
C ARG A 282 12.38 24.66 8.71
N GLY A 283 12.73 25.52 7.76
CA GLY A 283 12.75 25.11 6.37
C GLY A 283 11.40 24.58 5.90
N ALA A 284 11.40 23.41 5.29
CA ALA A 284 10.21 22.71 4.81
C ALA A 284 9.57 21.80 5.87
N ALA A 285 10.10 21.75 7.11
CA ALA A 285 9.66 20.83 8.16
C ALA A 285 9.08 21.56 9.38
N ILE A 286 8.32 20.83 10.21
CA ILE A 286 7.90 21.30 11.54
C ILE A 286 9.05 21.05 12.52
N ALA A 287 9.55 22.11 13.16
CA ALA A 287 10.61 22.00 14.15
C ALA A 287 10.08 21.54 15.50
N TRP A 288 9.01 22.17 16.00
CA TRP A 288 8.29 21.78 17.22
C TRP A 288 6.86 22.32 17.21
N ALA A 289 6.03 21.67 18.01
CA ALA A 289 4.65 22.08 18.24
C ALA A 289 4.31 21.76 19.70
N PRO A 290 4.45 22.73 20.62
CA PRO A 290 4.16 22.51 22.03
C PRO A 290 2.70 22.07 22.20
N ALA A 291 2.46 21.20 23.18
CA ALA A 291 1.10 20.82 23.53
C ALA A 291 0.30 22.08 23.88
N SER A 292 -0.92 22.18 23.36
CA SER A 292 -1.80 23.28 23.73
C SER A 292 -2.05 23.23 25.23
N THR A 293 -1.77 24.31 25.94
CA THR A 293 -1.97 24.42 27.39
C THR A 293 -3.43 24.65 27.80
N GLY A 294 -4.38 24.45 26.88
CA GLY A 294 -5.81 24.67 27.13
C GLY A 294 -6.65 23.44 26.80
N ASP A 295 -7.68 23.20 27.60
CA ASP A 295 -8.64 22.07 27.48
C ASP A 295 -9.56 22.16 26.26
N VAL A 296 -9.38 23.12 25.37
CA VAL A 296 -10.22 23.28 24.19
C VAL A 296 -9.44 22.83 22.96
N PRO A 297 -9.86 21.74 22.30
CA PRO A 297 -9.32 21.38 20.99
C PRO A 297 -9.51 22.56 20.03
N VAL A 298 -8.43 23.04 19.43
CA VAL A 298 -8.54 24.03 18.36
C VAL A 298 -9.29 23.38 17.21
N ALA A 299 -10.47 23.91 16.87
CA ALA A 299 -11.22 23.44 15.70
C ALA A 299 -10.41 23.77 14.45
N CYS A 300 -9.90 22.73 13.79
CA CYS A 300 -9.13 22.90 12.57
C CYS A 300 -10.05 23.10 11.36
N PRO A 301 -9.74 24.03 10.44
CA PRO A 301 -10.44 24.17 9.19
C PRO A 301 -10.43 22.89 8.36
N ALA A 302 -11.45 22.68 7.54
CA ALA A 302 -11.48 21.56 6.59
C ALA A 302 -10.25 21.59 5.68
N GLY A 303 -9.69 20.41 5.41
CA GLY A 303 -8.48 20.26 4.61
C GLY A 303 -7.17 20.58 5.34
N THR A 304 -7.22 20.83 6.67
CA THR A 304 -6.05 20.97 7.54
C THR A 304 -5.96 19.78 8.51
N TRP A 305 -4.82 19.64 9.19
CA TRP A 305 -4.62 18.62 10.22
C TRP A 305 -4.14 19.24 11.53
N SER A 306 -4.57 18.65 12.65
CA SER A 306 -4.24 19.17 13.99
C SER A 306 -2.83 18.78 14.41
N THR A 307 -2.03 19.75 14.86
CA THR A 307 -0.70 19.49 15.45
C THR A 307 -0.76 18.69 16.75
N SER A 308 -1.93 18.51 17.36
CA SER A 308 -2.11 17.59 18.50
C SER A 308 -1.77 16.14 18.16
N LEU A 309 -1.89 15.72 16.87
CA LEU A 309 -1.47 14.40 16.40
C LEU A 309 0.02 14.13 16.64
N LEU A 310 0.86 15.18 16.69
CA LEU A 310 2.30 15.02 16.87
C LEU A 310 2.66 14.33 18.18
N SER A 311 1.81 14.39 19.19
CA SER A 311 2.01 13.64 20.45
C SER A 311 2.01 12.12 20.25
N ARG A 312 1.33 11.64 19.21
CA ARG A 312 1.25 10.22 18.83
C ARG A 312 2.20 9.84 17.70
N VAL A 313 2.75 10.81 16.95
CA VAL A 313 3.68 10.54 15.86
C VAL A 313 5.03 10.10 16.40
N ALA A 314 5.53 8.97 15.93
CA ALA A 314 6.90 8.56 16.17
C ALA A 314 7.86 9.46 15.36
N PRO A 315 8.86 10.08 15.98
CA PRO A 315 9.93 10.72 15.21
C PRO A 315 10.58 9.70 14.28
N THR A 316 10.67 10.03 13.00
CA THR A 316 11.12 9.10 11.96
C THR A 316 12.62 8.94 11.95
N ALA A 317 13.35 10.04 11.89
CA ALA A 317 14.82 10.08 11.86
C ALA A 317 15.35 11.48 12.20
N ARG A 318 16.66 11.59 12.39
CA ARG A 318 17.33 12.89 12.30
C ARG A 318 17.60 13.20 10.84
N ASP A 319 17.28 14.43 10.43
CA ASP A 319 17.60 14.86 9.09
C ASP A 319 19.13 14.90 8.89
N ASP A 320 19.61 14.25 7.87
CA ASP A 320 21.02 14.24 7.49
C ASP A 320 21.24 14.63 6.02
N GLU A 321 20.21 15.18 5.40
CA GLU A 321 20.30 15.71 4.06
C GLU A 321 21.31 16.87 4.00
N SER A 322 22.12 16.90 2.94
CA SER A 322 23.20 17.89 2.78
C SER A 322 24.22 17.90 3.93
N ARG A 323 24.44 16.78 4.63
CA ARG A 323 25.40 16.68 5.74
C ARG A 323 26.82 17.14 5.37
N ALA A 324 27.22 17.02 4.10
CA ALA A 324 28.51 17.50 3.61
C ALA A 324 28.60 19.04 3.59
N ASP A 325 27.45 19.74 3.51
CA ASP A 325 27.34 21.20 3.60
C ASP A 325 26.09 21.58 4.40
N PRO A 326 26.17 21.56 5.73
CA PRO A 326 25.03 21.83 6.62
C PRO A 326 24.39 23.19 6.42
N SER A 327 25.12 24.17 5.84
CA SER A 327 24.57 25.52 5.59
C SER A 327 23.43 25.51 4.57
N ARG A 328 23.32 24.44 3.79
CA ARG A 328 22.29 24.26 2.73
C ARG A 328 20.99 23.67 3.24
N ASN A 329 20.97 23.12 4.46
CA ASN A 329 19.80 22.49 5.04
C ASN A 329 19.50 23.08 6.44
N PRO A 330 18.45 23.89 6.59
CA PRO A 330 18.07 24.46 7.88
C PRO A 330 17.61 23.39 8.89
N ASP A 331 17.24 22.19 8.41
CA ASP A 331 16.73 21.08 9.23
C ASP A 331 17.81 20.08 9.65
N ILE A 332 19.08 20.28 9.24
CA ILE A 332 20.16 19.35 9.53
C ILE A 332 20.23 18.98 11.02
N ASP A 333 20.35 17.67 11.31
CA ASP A 333 20.38 17.08 12.65
C ASP A 333 19.10 17.22 13.49
N TYR A 334 18.05 17.89 12.98
CA TYR A 334 16.76 17.93 13.65
C TYR A 334 16.02 16.61 13.55
N LEU A 335 15.25 16.32 14.59
CA LEU A 335 14.42 15.13 14.65
C LEU A 335 13.12 15.39 13.87
N LEU A 336 12.94 14.68 12.77
CA LEU A 336 11.74 14.78 11.92
C LEU A 336 10.56 14.08 12.61
N ARG A 337 9.58 14.87 13.05
CA ARG A 337 8.36 14.39 13.69
C ARG A 337 7.14 15.05 13.04
N GLY A 338 6.32 14.28 12.34
CA GLY A 338 5.19 14.80 11.56
C GLY A 338 5.60 15.54 10.29
N SER A 339 6.86 15.46 9.92
CA SER A 339 7.38 15.87 8.62
C SER A 339 7.96 14.65 7.93
N VAL A 340 7.60 14.45 6.65
CA VAL A 340 8.03 13.30 5.88
C VAL A 340 9.55 13.20 5.81
N HIS A 341 10.08 12.00 6.03
CA HIS A 341 11.53 11.76 5.97
C HIS A 341 12.06 11.83 4.53
N ASP A 342 11.30 11.28 3.58
CA ASP A 342 11.69 11.30 2.18
C ASP A 342 12.03 12.72 1.74
N THR A 343 13.25 12.90 1.25
CA THR A 343 13.81 14.22 0.92
C THR A 343 13.06 14.89 -0.22
N THR A 344 12.76 14.15 -1.28
CA THR A 344 12.05 14.68 -2.44
C THR A 344 10.63 15.07 -2.05
N ALA A 345 9.90 14.21 -1.34
CA ALA A 345 8.55 14.49 -0.87
C ALA A 345 8.54 15.69 0.09
N ARG A 346 9.53 15.81 1.01
CA ARG A 346 9.64 16.96 1.93
C ARG A 346 9.87 18.26 1.17
N ARG A 347 10.79 18.28 0.20
CA ARG A 347 11.04 19.43 -0.67
C ARG A 347 9.82 19.80 -1.52
N MET A 348 8.95 18.83 -1.81
CA MET A 348 7.64 19.03 -2.47
C MET A 348 6.52 19.45 -1.50
N GLY A 349 6.81 19.66 -0.21
CA GLY A 349 5.82 20.10 0.79
C GLY A 349 5.09 18.98 1.52
N GLY A 350 5.61 17.76 1.47
CA GLY A 350 5.10 16.60 2.22
C GLY A 350 3.96 15.85 1.52
N VAL A 351 3.63 16.21 0.27
CA VAL A 351 2.60 15.52 -0.54
C VAL A 351 3.18 15.14 -1.88
N ALA A 352 3.49 13.86 -2.04
CA ALA A 352 3.99 13.31 -3.30
C ALA A 352 3.55 11.85 -3.44
N GLY A 353 3.32 11.41 -4.68
CA GLY A 353 2.77 10.08 -4.93
C GLY A 353 3.65 8.91 -4.48
N HIS A 354 4.94 9.15 -4.22
CA HIS A 354 5.88 8.12 -3.79
C HIS A 354 6.05 8.02 -2.27
N ALA A 355 5.77 9.09 -1.49
CA ALA A 355 5.93 9.17 -0.04
C ALA A 355 5.15 10.35 0.55
N GLY A 356 4.89 10.33 1.87
CA GLY A 356 4.28 11.44 2.63
C GLY A 356 3.07 11.06 3.46
N VAL A 357 2.53 9.85 3.30
CA VAL A 357 1.43 9.36 4.15
C VAL A 357 1.97 8.95 5.52
N PHE A 358 1.23 9.32 6.55
CA PHE A 358 1.39 8.86 7.92
C PHE A 358 0.20 7.99 8.31
N SER A 359 0.44 6.92 9.09
CA SER A 359 -0.62 5.98 9.46
C SER A 359 -0.29 5.23 10.75
N THR A 360 -1.28 4.53 11.29
CA THR A 360 -1.15 3.56 12.38
C THR A 360 -1.22 2.13 11.84
N THR A 361 -0.76 1.14 12.62
CA THR A 361 -0.97 -0.27 12.27
C THR A 361 -2.45 -0.64 12.21
N HIS A 362 -3.27 -0.02 13.05
CA HIS A 362 -4.72 -0.21 13.04
C HIS A 362 -5.32 0.17 11.68
N ASP A 363 -5.06 1.39 11.19
CA ASP A 363 -5.61 1.86 9.92
C ASP A 363 -5.07 1.05 8.72
N VAL A 364 -3.77 0.71 8.73
CA VAL A 364 -3.21 -0.17 7.69
C VAL A 364 -3.86 -1.56 7.74
N SER A 365 -4.24 -2.05 8.91
CA SER A 365 -4.96 -3.33 9.04
C SER A 365 -6.40 -3.25 8.51
N ILE A 366 -7.09 -2.12 8.70
CA ILE A 366 -8.40 -1.86 8.08
C ILE A 366 -8.29 -1.92 6.55
N TYR A 367 -7.29 -1.23 5.99
CA TYR A 367 -7.03 -1.26 4.54
C TYR A 367 -6.79 -2.69 4.04
N ALA A 368 -5.90 -3.43 4.72
CA ALA A 368 -5.53 -4.80 4.35
C ALA A 368 -6.74 -5.75 4.41
N GLN A 369 -7.52 -5.69 5.50
CA GLN A 369 -8.70 -6.54 5.66
C GLN A 369 -9.76 -6.22 4.62
N ALA A 370 -10.08 -4.94 4.41
CA ALA A 370 -11.06 -4.54 3.43
C ALA A 370 -10.66 -4.97 2.00
N LEU A 371 -9.36 -4.90 1.66
CA LEU A 371 -8.82 -5.38 0.39
C LEU A 371 -9.00 -6.90 0.25
N LEU A 372 -8.61 -7.68 1.27
CA LEU A 372 -8.74 -9.14 1.25
C LEU A 372 -10.22 -9.56 1.19
N ASP A 373 -11.11 -8.87 1.91
CA ASP A 373 -12.55 -9.11 1.85
C ASP A 373 -13.09 -8.88 0.43
N ARG A 374 -12.70 -7.79 -0.22
CA ARG A 374 -13.11 -7.49 -1.58
C ARG A 374 -12.62 -8.55 -2.57
N LEU A 375 -11.34 -8.96 -2.48
CA LEU A 375 -10.79 -10.04 -3.30
C LEU A 375 -11.51 -11.38 -3.11
N ALA A 376 -11.93 -11.68 -1.88
CA ALA A 376 -12.67 -12.89 -1.54
C ALA A 376 -14.18 -12.81 -1.86
N GLY A 377 -14.66 -11.70 -2.44
CA GLY A 377 -16.08 -11.49 -2.71
C GLY A 377 -16.94 -11.32 -1.45
N ARG A 378 -16.34 -11.01 -0.31
CA ARG A 378 -17.02 -10.69 0.95
C ARG A 378 -17.48 -9.21 0.96
N PRO A 379 -18.48 -8.85 1.79
CA PRO A 379 -18.83 -7.44 1.99
C PRO A 379 -17.61 -6.62 2.40
N SER A 380 -17.37 -5.51 1.71
CA SER A 380 -16.20 -4.68 1.94
C SER A 380 -16.46 -3.23 1.52
N GLU A 381 -15.96 -2.28 2.29
CA GLU A 381 -15.95 -0.85 1.96
C GLU A 381 -14.73 -0.46 1.10
N PHE A 382 -13.90 -1.42 0.67
CA PHE A 382 -12.75 -1.10 -0.18
C PHE A 382 -13.21 -0.40 -1.46
N PRO A 383 -12.61 0.76 -1.81
CA PRO A 383 -13.15 1.67 -2.81
C PRO A 383 -12.82 1.26 -4.26
N LEU A 384 -12.69 -0.04 -4.53
CA LEU A 384 -12.47 -0.62 -5.87
C LEU A 384 -13.34 -1.88 -6.04
N GLU A 385 -13.72 -2.14 -7.27
CA GLU A 385 -14.39 -3.39 -7.65
C GLU A 385 -13.43 -4.58 -7.56
N GLN A 386 -13.96 -5.79 -7.33
CA GLN A 386 -13.16 -7.00 -7.21
C GLN A 386 -12.26 -7.23 -8.43
N ALA A 387 -12.80 -7.11 -9.64
CA ALA A 387 -12.05 -7.33 -10.88
C ALA A 387 -10.86 -6.34 -11.02
N THR A 388 -11.02 -5.10 -10.57
CA THR A 388 -9.96 -4.10 -10.57
C THR A 388 -8.88 -4.44 -9.55
N LEU A 389 -9.26 -4.96 -8.38
CA LEU A 389 -8.30 -5.44 -7.38
C LEU A 389 -7.53 -6.67 -7.85
N GLU A 390 -8.18 -7.61 -8.52
CA GLU A 390 -7.52 -8.76 -9.14
C GLU A 390 -6.44 -8.32 -10.14
N LEU A 391 -6.73 -7.30 -10.96
CA LEU A 391 -5.71 -6.68 -11.82
C LEU A 391 -4.60 -6.01 -10.99
N MET A 392 -4.97 -5.25 -9.96
CA MET A 392 -4.02 -4.51 -9.13
C MET A 392 -3.01 -5.42 -8.42
N THR A 393 -3.45 -6.60 -8.01
CA THR A 393 -2.69 -7.53 -7.14
C THR A 393 -2.09 -8.73 -7.87
N SER A 394 -2.32 -8.86 -9.18
CA SER A 394 -1.71 -9.87 -10.05
C SER A 394 -0.54 -9.28 -10.88
N PRO A 395 0.35 -10.12 -11.46
CA PRO A 395 1.43 -9.64 -12.31
C PRO A 395 0.92 -8.80 -13.48
N GLN A 396 1.45 -7.58 -13.62
CA GLN A 396 1.03 -6.59 -14.63
C GLN A 396 2.20 -5.96 -15.39
N GLN A 397 3.45 -6.33 -15.11
CA GLN A 397 4.60 -5.79 -15.85
C GLN A 397 4.46 -6.12 -17.34
N PRO A 398 4.95 -5.25 -18.25
CA PRO A 398 4.90 -5.52 -19.68
C PRO A 398 5.49 -6.88 -20.04
N GLY A 399 4.81 -7.63 -20.91
CA GLY A 399 5.26 -8.96 -21.34
C GLY A 399 5.06 -10.08 -20.32
N HIS A 400 4.33 -9.86 -19.23
CA HIS A 400 3.97 -10.94 -18.31
C HIS A 400 3.09 -11.99 -19.01
N SER A 401 3.18 -13.24 -18.55
CA SER A 401 2.27 -14.30 -18.94
C SER A 401 1.62 -14.94 -17.70
N ALA A 402 0.47 -15.54 -17.87
CA ALA A 402 -0.26 -16.18 -16.77
C ALA A 402 0.54 -17.33 -16.12
N GLU A 403 1.41 -17.98 -16.88
CA GLU A 403 2.21 -19.11 -16.42
C GLU A 403 3.39 -18.71 -15.54
N GLN A 404 3.80 -17.45 -15.54
CA GLN A 404 4.97 -16.97 -14.76
C GLN A 404 4.79 -17.15 -13.26
N LEU A 405 3.58 -16.95 -12.76
CA LEU A 405 3.28 -17.13 -11.34
C LEU A 405 3.42 -18.58 -10.91
N ASP A 406 2.87 -19.50 -11.70
CA ASP A 406 2.98 -20.94 -11.45
C ASP A 406 4.42 -21.43 -11.59
N ALA A 407 5.15 -20.94 -12.59
CA ALA A 407 6.57 -21.26 -12.77
C ALA A 407 7.41 -20.79 -11.57
N ALA A 408 7.16 -19.59 -11.04
CA ALA A 408 7.84 -19.08 -9.87
C ALA A 408 7.54 -19.91 -8.61
N ASN A 409 6.27 -20.27 -8.36
CA ASN A 409 5.88 -21.15 -7.26
C ASN A 409 6.49 -22.56 -7.39
N ASN A 410 6.60 -23.10 -8.61
CA ASN A 410 7.24 -24.39 -8.85
C ASN A 410 8.74 -24.34 -8.58
N ALA A 411 9.41 -23.27 -9.04
CA ALA A 411 10.84 -23.07 -8.81
C ALA A 411 11.15 -22.92 -7.30
N ASP A 412 10.30 -22.23 -6.56
CA ASP A 412 10.43 -22.07 -5.11
C ASP A 412 10.29 -23.42 -4.39
N ARG A 413 9.26 -24.20 -4.71
CA ARG A 413 9.05 -25.56 -4.17
C ARG A 413 10.20 -26.51 -4.51
N GLU A 414 10.73 -26.47 -5.73
CA GLU A 414 11.87 -27.28 -6.13
C GLU A 414 13.15 -26.89 -5.38
N ALA A 415 13.39 -25.59 -5.19
CA ALA A 415 14.49 -25.10 -4.38
C ALA A 415 14.40 -25.61 -2.94
N VAL A 416 13.22 -25.67 -2.35
CA VAL A 416 12.96 -26.26 -1.04
C VAL A 416 13.26 -27.77 -1.05
N ALA A 417 12.74 -28.51 -2.01
CA ALA A 417 12.87 -29.98 -2.07
C ALA A 417 14.32 -30.45 -2.32
N THR A 418 15.15 -29.64 -2.98
CA THR A 418 16.53 -30.03 -3.37
C THR A 418 17.60 -29.67 -2.35
N ARG A 419 17.26 -29.02 -1.23
CA ARG A 419 18.22 -28.67 -0.16
C ARG A 419 18.01 -29.51 1.11
N PRO A 420 18.39 -30.79 1.13
CA PRO A 420 18.00 -31.76 2.16
C PRO A 420 18.65 -31.56 3.54
N ASN A 421 19.53 -30.59 3.74
CA ASN A 421 20.36 -30.46 4.96
C ASN A 421 20.06 -29.21 5.82
N THR A 422 18.94 -28.55 5.62
CA THR A 422 18.55 -27.48 6.55
C THR A 422 17.76 -28.09 7.70
N ARG A 423 18.15 -27.75 8.93
CA ARG A 423 17.39 -28.08 10.15
C ARG A 423 16.04 -27.37 10.18
N ASP A 424 15.83 -26.46 9.27
CA ASP A 424 14.61 -25.69 9.05
C ASP A 424 14.05 -26.11 7.68
N PRO A 425 12.87 -26.76 7.64
CA PRO A 425 12.20 -27.11 6.38
C PRO A 425 11.77 -25.88 5.58
N LEU A 426 11.77 -24.69 6.20
CA LEU A 426 11.50 -23.41 5.57
C LEU A 426 12.82 -22.82 5.09
N LEU A 427 13.19 -23.17 3.88
CA LEU A 427 14.44 -22.72 3.27
C LEU A 427 14.40 -21.22 2.96
N ASP A 428 15.59 -20.59 2.90
CA ASP A 428 15.71 -19.25 2.34
C ASP A 428 15.32 -19.29 0.87
N PRO A 429 14.11 -18.77 0.53
CA PRO A 429 13.69 -18.72 -0.85
C PRO A 429 14.58 -17.76 -1.63
N ASN A 430 14.66 -17.96 -2.94
CA ASN A 430 15.27 -16.97 -3.80
C ASN A 430 14.29 -15.82 -4.02
N TYR A 431 14.81 -14.60 -4.04
CA TYR A 431 14.04 -13.39 -4.35
C TYR A 431 14.69 -12.66 -5.54
N PRO A 432 14.10 -12.67 -6.74
CA PRO A 432 12.94 -13.48 -7.14
C PRO A 432 13.25 -14.98 -7.24
N ALA A 433 12.22 -15.82 -7.22
CA ALA A 433 12.36 -17.29 -7.31
C ALA A 433 13.06 -17.69 -8.62
N ILE A 434 12.74 -17.02 -9.72
CA ILE A 434 13.39 -17.18 -11.01
C ILE A 434 14.27 -15.96 -11.28
N LYS A 435 15.58 -16.18 -11.34
CA LYS A 435 16.55 -15.11 -11.59
C LYS A 435 16.24 -14.34 -12.89
N GLY A 436 16.17 -13.02 -12.78
CA GLY A 436 15.86 -12.12 -13.89
C GLY A 436 14.38 -11.92 -14.15
N GLN A 437 13.50 -12.65 -13.46
CA GLN A 437 12.07 -12.38 -13.43
C GLN A 437 11.76 -11.34 -12.34
N SER A 438 10.78 -10.48 -12.58
CA SER A 438 10.26 -9.55 -11.58
C SER A 438 8.76 -9.47 -11.74
N LEU A 439 8.02 -10.04 -10.80
CA LEU A 439 6.55 -10.03 -10.82
C LEU A 439 6.05 -8.87 -9.97
N ARG A 440 5.34 -7.96 -10.61
CA ARG A 440 4.75 -6.76 -9.99
C ARG A 440 3.29 -6.62 -10.35
N GLY A 441 2.47 -6.35 -9.34
CA GLY A 441 1.15 -5.77 -9.53
C GLY A 441 1.22 -4.25 -9.67
N PHE A 442 0.08 -3.59 -9.76
CA PHE A 442 0.01 -2.13 -9.79
C PHE A 442 0.25 -1.56 -8.39
N GLY A 443 1.48 -1.07 -8.17
CA GLY A 443 1.92 -0.57 -6.86
C GLY A 443 2.27 -1.66 -5.84
N TRP A 444 2.16 -2.95 -6.17
CA TRP A 444 2.45 -4.06 -5.26
C TRP A 444 3.62 -4.91 -5.74
N ASP A 445 4.42 -5.35 -4.79
CA ASP A 445 5.48 -6.34 -4.99
C ASP A 445 4.91 -7.75 -4.83
N ILE A 446 5.24 -8.67 -5.74
CA ILE A 446 4.80 -10.06 -5.74
C ILE A 446 6.01 -10.99 -5.64
N ASP A 447 6.96 -10.88 -6.59
CA ASP A 447 8.19 -11.65 -6.59
C ASP A 447 9.32 -10.89 -7.30
N THR A 448 10.06 -10.10 -6.51
CA THR A 448 11.23 -9.34 -6.93
C THR A 448 12.34 -9.49 -5.89
N ALA A 449 13.50 -8.88 -6.13
CA ALA A 449 14.57 -8.81 -5.14
C ALA A 449 14.15 -8.09 -3.83
N GLN A 450 13.02 -7.38 -3.82
CA GLN A 450 12.49 -6.66 -2.65
C GLN A 450 11.46 -7.49 -1.86
N SER A 451 11.03 -8.65 -2.36
CA SER A 451 9.97 -9.48 -1.75
C SER A 451 10.41 -10.26 -0.51
N THR A 452 11.57 -9.97 0.08
CA THR A 452 12.06 -10.62 1.31
C THR A 452 11.07 -10.52 2.48
N THR A 453 10.20 -9.50 2.47
CA THR A 453 9.13 -9.30 3.47
C THR A 453 8.08 -10.41 3.44
N ARG A 454 7.92 -11.14 2.31
CA ARG A 454 7.08 -12.33 2.20
C ARG A 454 7.45 -13.41 3.22
N GLY A 455 8.72 -13.46 3.63
CA GLY A 455 9.23 -14.53 4.47
C GLY A 455 9.26 -15.87 3.73
N LYS A 456 9.32 -16.97 4.49
CA LYS A 456 9.58 -18.31 3.97
C LYS A 456 8.33 -19.18 3.78
N VAL A 457 7.16 -18.73 4.23
CA VAL A 457 5.92 -19.52 4.28
C VAL A 457 4.89 -19.03 3.27
N PHE A 458 4.70 -17.73 3.13
CA PHE A 458 3.71 -17.20 2.20
C PHE A 458 4.09 -17.52 0.74
N PRO A 459 3.14 -18.00 -0.08
CA PRO A 459 3.40 -18.38 -1.47
C PRO A 459 3.66 -17.15 -2.36
N ILE A 460 4.26 -17.38 -3.52
CA ILE A 460 4.33 -16.39 -4.59
C ILE A 460 2.92 -16.24 -5.17
N GLY A 461 2.43 -15.01 -5.20
CA GLY A 461 1.02 -14.67 -5.41
C GLY A 461 0.42 -13.96 -4.20
N SER A 462 1.01 -14.14 -3.00
CA SER A 462 0.91 -13.14 -1.95
C SER A 462 1.67 -11.88 -2.37
N PHE A 463 1.31 -10.73 -1.85
CA PHE A 463 1.83 -9.45 -2.29
C PHE A 463 1.94 -8.46 -1.14
N GLY A 464 2.78 -7.46 -1.32
CA GLY A 464 2.97 -6.44 -0.30
C GLY A 464 3.82 -5.28 -0.76
N HIS A 465 4.21 -4.45 0.17
CA HIS A 465 5.16 -3.37 -0.05
C HIS A 465 5.90 -3.01 1.24
N THR A 466 7.04 -2.33 1.09
CA THR A 466 7.85 -1.86 2.22
C THR A 466 8.03 -0.35 2.18
N GLY A 467 8.29 0.24 3.34
CA GLY A 467 8.71 1.63 3.47
C GLY A 467 10.13 1.74 4.02
N PHE A 468 10.89 2.71 3.53
CA PHE A 468 12.28 2.93 3.91
C PHE A 468 12.45 3.17 5.42
N THR A 469 11.47 3.81 6.03
CA THR A 469 11.44 4.15 7.47
C THR A 469 11.37 2.95 8.41
N GLY A 470 11.12 1.75 7.89
CA GLY A 470 11.00 0.51 8.69
C GLY A 470 9.62 -0.12 8.61
N THR A 471 8.75 0.39 7.75
CA THR A 471 7.36 -0.04 7.62
C THR A 471 7.18 -1.13 6.55
N SER A 472 6.18 -1.98 6.72
CA SER A 472 5.78 -2.99 5.74
C SER A 472 4.34 -3.46 5.93
N LEU A 473 3.74 -3.87 4.82
CA LEU A 473 2.49 -4.61 4.73
C LEU A 473 2.70 -5.78 3.77
N TRP A 474 2.37 -7.00 4.19
CA TRP A 474 2.32 -8.18 3.32
C TRP A 474 0.99 -8.88 3.50
N MET A 475 0.35 -9.27 2.41
CA MET A 475 -0.98 -9.87 2.37
C MET A 475 -0.95 -11.16 1.56
N ASP A 476 -1.63 -12.17 2.06
CA ASP A 476 -1.83 -13.44 1.38
C ASP A 476 -3.33 -13.76 1.26
N PRO A 477 -3.92 -13.54 0.07
CA PRO A 477 -5.33 -13.87 -0.15
C PRO A 477 -5.64 -15.35 0.02
N GLY A 478 -4.66 -16.23 -0.25
CA GLY A 478 -4.85 -17.69 -0.17
C GLY A 478 -5.11 -18.19 1.25
N SER A 479 -4.53 -17.55 2.24
CA SER A 479 -4.76 -17.87 3.66
C SER A 479 -5.59 -16.84 4.41
N ASP A 480 -6.10 -15.82 3.71
CA ASP A 480 -6.81 -14.68 4.33
C ASP A 480 -6.02 -14.07 5.49
N THR A 481 -4.73 -13.76 5.21
CA THR A 481 -3.79 -13.33 6.23
C THR A 481 -3.04 -12.07 5.79
N TYR A 482 -2.81 -11.16 6.72
CA TYR A 482 -1.91 -10.03 6.52
C TYR A 482 -0.99 -9.82 7.73
N VAL A 483 0.19 -9.27 7.46
CA VAL A 483 1.18 -8.88 8.47
C VAL A 483 1.55 -7.41 8.23
N VAL A 484 1.27 -6.58 9.21
CA VAL A 484 1.68 -5.16 9.27
C VAL A 484 2.78 -5.03 10.29
N LEU A 485 3.91 -4.45 9.90
CA LEU A 485 4.97 -4.03 10.81
C LEU A 485 5.29 -2.57 10.52
N LEU A 486 5.02 -1.69 11.48
CA LEU A 486 5.41 -0.27 11.39
C LEU A 486 6.46 0.03 12.45
N ALA A 487 7.61 0.56 12.01
CA ALA A 487 8.73 0.92 12.87
C ALA A 487 9.35 2.23 12.40
N ASN A 488 10.04 2.92 13.31
CA ASN A 488 10.91 4.04 12.99
C ASN A 488 12.39 3.59 12.98
N SER A 489 12.72 2.58 12.17
CA SER A 489 14.02 1.91 12.24
C SER A 489 15.20 2.81 11.89
N ILE A 490 14.99 3.80 11.02
CA ILE A 490 16.04 4.77 10.63
C ILE A 490 16.22 5.91 11.63
N HIS A 491 15.46 5.91 12.73
CA HIS A 491 15.57 6.90 13.80
C HIS A 491 16.97 6.95 14.40
N THR A 492 17.58 5.77 14.60
CA THR A 492 18.98 5.66 15.01
C THR A 492 19.86 5.54 13.77
N ARG A 493 20.80 6.49 13.63
CA ARG A 493 21.72 6.48 12.50
C ARG A 493 22.56 5.22 12.47
N GLY A 494 22.71 4.64 11.30
CA GLY A 494 23.48 3.40 11.10
C GLY A 494 22.73 2.13 11.47
N SER A 495 21.43 2.20 11.74
CA SER A 495 20.60 1.01 11.91
C SER A 495 20.68 0.10 10.68
N PRO A 496 20.72 -1.23 10.87
CA PRO A 496 20.73 -2.17 9.76
C PRO A 496 19.42 -2.16 8.99
N PRO A 497 19.44 -2.60 7.72
CA PRO A 497 18.21 -2.76 6.94
C PRO A 497 17.20 -3.69 7.62
N MET A 498 15.91 -3.39 7.49
CA MET A 498 14.82 -4.15 8.10
C MET A 498 14.39 -5.40 7.31
N SER A 499 14.95 -5.62 6.13
CA SER A 499 14.50 -6.68 5.22
C SER A 499 14.45 -8.07 5.85
N THR A 500 15.50 -8.45 6.55
CA THR A 500 15.56 -9.74 7.27
C THR A 500 14.51 -9.83 8.36
N LEU A 501 14.43 -8.84 9.25
CA LEU A 501 13.48 -8.84 10.36
C LEU A 501 12.02 -8.91 9.88
N ARG A 502 11.68 -8.18 8.83
CA ARG A 502 10.33 -8.23 8.23
C ARG A 502 9.97 -9.64 7.77
N GLY A 503 10.89 -10.32 7.06
CA GLY A 503 10.70 -11.69 6.59
C GLY A 503 10.63 -12.72 7.73
N GLU A 504 11.43 -12.54 8.78
CA GLU A 504 11.38 -13.38 9.98
C GLU A 504 10.05 -13.22 10.73
N VAL A 505 9.54 -11.98 10.87
CA VAL A 505 8.24 -11.70 11.49
C VAL A 505 7.11 -12.33 10.67
N ALA A 506 7.11 -12.16 9.34
CA ALA A 506 6.12 -12.79 8.46
C ALA A 506 6.16 -14.32 8.54
N THR A 507 7.36 -14.91 8.60
CA THR A 507 7.55 -16.36 8.76
C THR A 507 7.00 -16.84 10.10
N ALA A 508 7.37 -16.17 11.20
CA ALA A 508 6.90 -16.53 12.55
C ALA A 508 5.37 -16.38 12.69
N ALA A 509 4.79 -15.35 12.06
CA ALA A 509 3.34 -15.16 12.02
C ALA A 509 2.64 -16.33 11.31
N ALA A 510 3.12 -16.69 10.13
CA ALA A 510 2.57 -17.79 9.34
C ALA A 510 2.71 -19.16 10.05
N GLN A 511 3.84 -19.38 10.76
CA GLN A 511 4.08 -20.59 11.57
C GLN A 511 3.13 -20.65 12.78
N ALA A 512 2.95 -19.54 13.50
CA ALA A 512 2.01 -19.48 14.62
C ALA A 512 0.58 -19.83 14.18
N LEU A 513 0.21 -19.45 12.97
CA LEU A 513 -1.07 -19.76 12.35
C LEU A 513 -1.11 -21.14 11.65
N ARG A 514 0.03 -21.87 11.61
CA ARG A 514 0.19 -23.18 10.95
C ARG A 514 -0.19 -23.16 9.46
N LEU A 515 0.07 -22.04 8.79
CA LEU A 515 -0.24 -21.91 7.37
C LEU A 515 0.64 -22.84 6.53
N TYR A 516 0.05 -23.43 5.49
CA TYR A 516 0.73 -24.25 4.51
C TYR A 516 1.56 -25.41 5.11
N GLY A 517 1.17 -25.91 6.28
CA GLY A 517 1.87 -27.00 6.95
C GLY A 517 3.17 -26.60 7.65
N SER A 518 3.35 -25.32 7.93
CA SER A 518 4.56 -24.76 8.56
C SER A 518 4.60 -24.86 10.10
N GLY A 519 3.57 -25.45 10.72
CA GLY A 519 3.43 -25.55 12.18
C GLY A 519 4.11 -26.77 12.81
#